data_86ce8bdf61becf64c5d91b8e1b482f09
#
_entry.id   86ce8bdf61becf64c5d91b8e1b482f09
#
_cell.length_a   1.000
_cell.length_b   1.000
_cell.length_c   1.000
_cell.angle_alpha   90.00
_cell.angle_beta   90.00
_cell.angle_gamma   90.00
#
_symmetry.space_group_name_H-M   'P 1'
#
loop_
_entity.id
_entity.type
_entity.pdbx_description
1 polymer ?
#
loop_
_entity_poly.entity_id
_entity_poly.type
_entity_poly.pdbx_seq_one_letter_code
_entity_poly.pdbx_strand_id
1 'polypeptide(L)'
;KSYMMGEAPPAFDLLYWNGDSTNLPGRMAVQYLRELCQKNALAEDGFKILGETVHLRDIKLPVMSIGTKTDHIAPWRQCFVGFEKFGSKDKTFIMAQSGHIAGIVNPPSKKKYGHFTSGEMGQGPDAWEEAAEFHEGSWWPRWEAWLKKRSGAQVAARVPGESGHEILGDAPGTYVLEGSTS
;
A
#
# COMPACT_ATOMS: atom_id res chain seq x y z
N LYS A 1 6.43 -22.90 -20.17
CA LYS A 1 6.20 -24.35 -20.08
C LYS A 1 4.70 -24.64 -20.09
N SER A 2 3.92 -24.10 -19.17
CA SER A 2 2.49 -24.40 -19.04
C SER A 2 1.70 -24.12 -20.31
N TYR A 3 1.97 -23.02 -21.01
CA TYR A 3 1.22 -22.62 -22.21
C TYR A 3 1.59 -23.41 -23.45
N MET A 4 2.89 -23.64 -23.64
CA MET A 4 3.39 -24.25 -24.90
C MET A 4 3.55 -25.77 -24.79
N MET A 5 3.72 -26.30 -23.60
CA MET A 5 3.97 -27.72 -23.35
C MET A 5 2.82 -28.44 -22.63
N GLY A 6 1.73 -27.74 -22.33
CA GLY A 6 0.57 -28.32 -21.66
C GLY A 6 0.82 -28.77 -20.22
N GLU A 7 1.92 -28.35 -19.61
CA GLU A 7 2.19 -28.67 -18.20
C GLU A 7 1.23 -27.87 -17.29
N ALA A 8 0.76 -28.51 -16.23
CA ALA A 8 -0.04 -27.79 -15.23
C ALA A 8 0.78 -26.62 -14.63
N PRO A 9 0.16 -25.46 -14.40
CA PRO A 9 0.82 -24.37 -13.68
C PRO A 9 1.32 -24.87 -12.33
N PRO A 10 2.51 -24.41 -11.86
CA PRO A 10 2.98 -24.78 -10.54
C PRO A 10 1.97 -24.33 -9.48
N ALA A 11 1.70 -25.18 -8.51
CA ALA A 11 0.85 -24.82 -7.37
C ALA A 11 1.49 -23.66 -6.62
N PHE A 12 0.77 -22.56 -6.47
CA PHE A 12 1.25 -21.35 -5.83
C PHE A 12 0.06 -20.72 -5.07
N ASP A 13 0.16 -20.66 -3.77
CA ASP A 13 -0.89 -20.22 -2.87
C ASP A 13 -1.41 -18.80 -3.17
N LEU A 14 -0.53 -17.88 -3.57
CA LEU A 14 -0.92 -16.54 -3.99
C LEU A 14 -1.80 -16.50 -5.25
N LEU A 15 -1.74 -17.52 -6.11
CA LEU A 15 -2.65 -17.60 -7.27
C LEU A 15 -4.09 -17.83 -6.83
N TYR A 16 -4.31 -18.62 -5.79
CA TYR A 16 -5.64 -18.84 -5.21
C TYR A 16 -6.19 -17.53 -4.65
N TRP A 17 -5.41 -16.85 -3.81
CA TRP A 17 -5.77 -15.54 -3.26
C TRP A 17 -6.04 -14.49 -4.35
N ASN A 18 -5.21 -14.44 -5.39
CA ASN A 18 -5.38 -13.50 -6.51
C ASN A 18 -6.60 -13.81 -7.38
N GLY A 19 -7.02 -15.07 -7.41
CA GLY A 19 -8.22 -15.50 -8.12
C GLY A 19 -9.52 -15.26 -7.34
N ASP A 20 -9.43 -15.02 -6.04
CA ASP A 20 -10.57 -14.72 -5.18
C ASP A 20 -11.01 -13.26 -5.38
N SER A 21 -12.05 -13.07 -6.15
CA SER A 21 -12.54 -11.75 -6.56
C SER A 21 -13.82 -11.37 -5.84
N THR A 22 -14.00 -10.08 -5.62
CA THR A 22 -15.21 -9.51 -5.01
C THR A 22 -15.99 -8.70 -6.04
N ASN A 23 -17.30 -8.94 -6.12
CA ASN A 23 -18.18 -8.17 -6.95
C ASN A 23 -18.41 -6.77 -6.38
N LEU A 24 -18.19 -5.75 -7.19
CA LEU A 24 -18.49 -4.37 -6.83
C LEU A 24 -19.91 -4.00 -7.28
N PRO A 25 -20.66 -3.22 -6.47
CA PRO A 25 -21.90 -2.63 -6.95
C PRO A 25 -21.68 -1.84 -8.23
N GLY A 26 -22.48 -2.08 -9.28
CA GLY A 26 -22.26 -1.51 -10.61
C GLY A 26 -22.12 0.03 -10.62
N ARG A 27 -22.94 0.75 -9.84
CA ARG A 27 -22.82 2.22 -9.72
C ARG A 27 -21.49 2.65 -9.10
N MET A 28 -21.01 1.94 -8.08
CA MET A 28 -19.71 2.19 -7.45
C MET A 28 -18.58 1.94 -8.44
N ALA A 29 -18.61 0.83 -9.17
CA ALA A 29 -17.60 0.49 -10.18
C ALA A 29 -17.52 1.57 -11.27
N VAL A 30 -18.66 2.03 -11.80
CA VAL A 30 -18.70 3.09 -12.81
C VAL A 30 -18.17 4.41 -12.25
N GLN A 31 -18.53 4.79 -11.04
CA GLN A 31 -18.01 6.01 -10.41
C GLN A 31 -16.50 5.92 -10.20
N TYR A 32 -16.01 4.81 -9.67
CA TYR A 32 -14.59 4.56 -9.47
C TYR A 32 -13.80 4.73 -10.77
N LEU A 33 -14.22 4.04 -11.84
CA LEU A 33 -13.52 4.09 -13.12
C LEU A 33 -13.54 5.48 -13.76
N ARG A 34 -14.68 6.17 -13.70
CA ARG A 34 -14.79 7.53 -14.29
C ARG A 34 -14.03 8.58 -13.49
N GLU A 35 -14.29 8.65 -12.20
CA GLU A 35 -13.78 9.77 -11.40
C GLU A 35 -12.32 9.60 -10.97
N LEU A 36 -11.92 8.37 -10.62
CA LEU A 36 -10.56 8.12 -10.14
C LEU A 36 -9.61 7.66 -11.25
N CYS A 37 -10.03 6.73 -12.13
CA CYS A 37 -9.13 6.24 -13.17
C CYS A 37 -9.06 7.15 -14.40
N GLN A 38 -10.20 7.64 -14.91
CA GLN A 38 -10.22 8.46 -16.12
C GLN A 38 -9.93 9.94 -15.84
N LYS A 39 -10.62 10.54 -14.84
CA LYS A 39 -10.50 11.97 -14.53
C LYS A 39 -9.41 12.29 -13.53
N ASN A 40 -8.93 11.30 -12.77
CA ASN A 40 -8.00 11.51 -11.67
C ASN A 40 -8.48 12.58 -10.67
N ALA A 41 -9.80 12.62 -10.43
CA ALA A 41 -10.47 13.72 -9.73
C ALA A 41 -9.89 14.00 -8.34
N LEU A 42 -9.49 12.95 -7.60
CA LEU A 42 -8.91 13.12 -6.27
C LEU A 42 -7.59 13.90 -6.28
N ALA A 43 -6.80 13.75 -7.33
CA ALA A 43 -5.52 14.45 -7.49
C ALA A 43 -5.66 15.84 -8.12
N GLU A 44 -6.79 16.11 -8.80
CA GLU A 44 -7.07 17.38 -9.50
C GLU A 44 -8.08 18.22 -8.70
N ASP A 45 -9.34 18.24 -9.10
CA ASP A 45 -10.38 19.15 -8.56
C ASP A 45 -11.03 18.65 -7.27
N GLY A 46 -10.71 17.44 -6.84
CA GLY A 46 -11.32 16.76 -5.70
C GLY A 46 -12.34 15.72 -6.10
N PHE A 47 -12.59 14.79 -5.18
CA PHE A 47 -13.51 13.68 -5.36
C PHE A 47 -14.72 13.83 -4.44
N LYS A 48 -15.93 13.71 -4.99
CA LYS A 48 -17.17 13.87 -4.21
C LYS A 48 -17.60 12.56 -3.57
N ILE A 49 -17.63 12.52 -2.23
CA ILE A 49 -18.10 11.40 -1.42
C ILE A 49 -19.20 11.88 -0.47
N LEU A 50 -20.34 11.20 -0.47
CA LEU A 50 -21.49 11.51 0.42
C LEU A 50 -21.92 12.99 0.42
N GLY A 51 -21.76 13.66 -0.71
CA GLY A 51 -22.10 15.08 -0.84
C GLY A 51 -20.95 16.05 -0.59
N GLU A 52 -19.89 15.62 0.07
CA GLU A 52 -18.69 16.41 0.38
C GLU A 52 -17.59 16.21 -0.66
N THR A 53 -16.88 17.27 -1.01
CA THR A 53 -15.73 17.20 -1.91
C THR A 53 -14.46 17.08 -1.08
N VAL A 54 -13.71 16.00 -1.28
CA VAL A 54 -12.45 15.73 -0.59
C VAL A 54 -11.26 15.97 -1.52
N HIS A 55 -10.19 16.53 -0.98
CA HIS A 55 -8.95 16.80 -1.72
C HIS A 55 -7.75 16.24 -0.99
N LEU A 56 -6.73 15.78 -1.72
CA LEU A 56 -5.47 15.34 -1.12
C LEU A 56 -4.79 16.46 -0.30
N ARG A 57 -4.91 17.70 -0.74
CA ARG A 57 -4.35 18.85 -0.02
C ARG A 57 -4.94 19.10 1.37
N ASP A 58 -6.11 18.51 1.68
CA ASP A 58 -6.76 18.66 2.99
C ASP A 58 -6.19 17.71 4.05
N ILE A 59 -5.41 16.72 3.63
CA ILE A 59 -4.69 15.81 4.53
C ILE A 59 -3.50 16.55 5.14
N LYS A 60 -3.60 16.91 6.42
CA LYS A 60 -2.58 17.66 7.18
C LYS A 60 -1.82 16.80 8.19
N LEU A 61 -2.26 15.56 8.40
CA LEU A 61 -1.59 14.60 9.28
C LEU A 61 -0.19 14.27 8.75
N PRO A 62 0.76 13.85 9.61
CA PRO A 62 2.01 13.26 9.17
C PRO A 62 1.77 12.09 8.23
N VAL A 63 2.46 12.05 7.11
CA VAL A 63 2.29 11.00 6.09
C VAL A 63 3.64 10.39 5.74
N MET A 64 3.70 9.07 5.78
CA MET A 64 4.78 8.29 5.20
C MET A 64 4.25 7.51 4.00
N SER A 65 4.96 7.57 2.89
CA SER A 65 4.67 6.79 1.69
C SER A 65 5.86 5.95 1.30
N ILE A 66 5.59 4.74 0.81
CA ILE A 66 6.62 3.82 0.34
C ILE A 66 6.34 3.46 -1.12
N GLY A 67 7.32 3.72 -1.97
CA GLY A 67 7.34 3.21 -3.33
C GLY A 67 8.42 2.15 -3.50
N THR A 68 8.38 1.36 -4.57
CA THR A 68 9.42 0.37 -4.86
C THR A 68 10.07 0.62 -6.21
N LYS A 69 11.40 0.56 -6.26
CA LYS A 69 12.22 1.05 -7.38
C LYS A 69 11.91 0.38 -8.71
N THR A 70 11.62 -0.92 -8.69
CA THR A 70 11.34 -1.70 -9.91
C THR A 70 9.89 -2.16 -10.03
N ASP A 71 8.98 -1.44 -9.38
CA ASP A 71 7.55 -1.68 -9.48
C ASP A 71 7.04 -1.25 -10.86
N HIS A 72 6.49 -2.19 -11.63
CA HIS A 72 5.90 -1.95 -12.93
C HIS A 72 4.37 -1.81 -12.89
N ILE A 73 3.75 -2.08 -11.72
CA ILE A 73 2.31 -1.96 -11.52
C ILE A 73 1.98 -0.58 -10.94
N ALA A 74 2.70 -0.17 -9.90
CA ALA A 74 2.59 1.14 -9.26
C ALA A 74 3.97 1.84 -9.27
N PRO A 75 4.41 2.40 -10.40
CA PRO A 75 5.73 3.01 -10.54
C PRO A 75 5.95 4.08 -9.46
N TRP A 76 7.06 3.99 -8.73
CA TRP A 76 7.34 4.85 -7.59
C TRP A 76 7.28 6.36 -7.91
N ARG A 77 7.65 6.76 -9.13
CA ARG A 77 7.58 8.16 -9.58
C ARG A 77 6.14 8.69 -9.57
N GLN A 78 5.18 7.87 -10.00
CA GLN A 78 3.77 8.22 -9.97
C GLN A 78 3.24 8.26 -8.53
N CYS A 79 3.66 7.32 -7.70
CA CYS A 79 3.34 7.32 -6.27
C CYS A 79 3.88 8.59 -5.59
N PHE A 80 5.12 9.00 -5.92
CA PHE A 80 5.74 10.21 -5.39
C PHE A 80 4.98 11.48 -5.80
N VAL A 81 4.63 11.62 -7.07
CA VAL A 81 3.86 12.77 -7.57
C VAL A 81 2.50 12.86 -6.87
N GLY A 82 1.81 11.73 -6.68
CA GLY A 82 0.57 11.70 -5.92
C GLY A 82 0.77 12.08 -4.45
N PHE A 83 1.84 11.60 -3.84
CA PHE A 83 2.21 11.90 -2.45
C PHE A 83 2.54 13.38 -2.24
N GLU A 84 3.17 14.05 -3.19
CA GLU A 84 3.45 15.48 -3.09
C GLU A 84 2.18 16.34 -2.99
N LYS A 85 1.05 15.86 -3.51
CA LYS A 85 -0.25 16.57 -3.48
C LYS A 85 -0.88 16.61 -2.07
N PHE A 86 -0.43 15.78 -1.12
CA PHE A 86 -0.91 15.90 0.27
C PHE A 86 -0.50 17.23 0.88
N GLY A 87 -1.44 17.85 1.60
CA GLY A 87 -1.21 19.13 2.26
C GLY A 87 -0.45 19.04 3.59
N SER A 88 0.04 17.86 3.96
CA SER A 88 0.87 17.66 5.14
C SER A 88 2.21 18.40 5.02
N LYS A 89 2.66 18.96 6.14
CA LYS A 89 4.02 19.53 6.28
C LYS A 89 5.04 18.50 6.75
N ASP A 90 4.59 17.38 7.31
CA ASP A 90 5.42 16.27 7.78
C ASP A 90 5.25 15.09 6.81
N LYS A 91 6.06 15.10 5.77
CA LYS A 91 6.05 14.11 4.70
C LYS A 91 7.34 13.31 4.71
N THR A 92 7.23 12.00 4.65
CA THR A 92 8.36 11.08 4.51
C THR A 92 8.11 10.15 3.33
N PHE A 93 9.03 10.12 2.37
CA PHE A 93 8.99 9.16 1.26
C PHE A 93 10.16 8.20 1.39
N ILE A 94 9.90 6.92 1.22
CA ILE A 94 10.91 5.85 1.17
C ILE A 94 10.78 5.13 -0.17
N MET A 95 11.90 4.97 -0.86
CA MET A 95 11.95 4.12 -2.06
C MET A 95 12.68 2.83 -1.71
N ALA A 96 11.94 1.74 -1.54
CA ALA A 96 12.50 0.43 -1.30
C ALA A 96 13.07 -0.17 -2.59
N GLN A 97 14.16 -0.95 -2.49
CA GLN A 97 14.64 -1.75 -3.60
C GLN A 97 13.65 -2.87 -3.94
N SER A 98 13.85 -3.48 -5.13
CA SER A 98 13.02 -4.57 -5.62
C SER A 98 11.65 -4.13 -6.14
N GLY A 99 10.76 -5.09 -6.40
CA GLY A 99 9.48 -4.87 -7.08
C GLY A 99 8.28 -4.84 -6.12
N HIS A 100 7.12 -4.89 -6.72
CA HIS A 100 5.80 -4.66 -6.12
C HIS A 100 5.56 -5.35 -4.76
N ILE A 101 5.94 -6.60 -4.61
CA ILE A 101 5.73 -7.36 -3.37
C ILE A 101 7.02 -7.39 -2.53
N ALA A 102 8.14 -7.81 -3.13
CA ALA A 102 9.38 -8.06 -2.41
C ALA A 102 10.03 -6.79 -1.83
N GLY A 103 9.77 -5.62 -2.41
CA GLY A 103 10.21 -4.34 -1.85
C GLY A 103 9.43 -3.92 -0.61
N ILE A 104 8.14 -4.25 -0.56
CA ILE A 104 7.26 -3.91 0.57
C ILE A 104 7.38 -4.96 1.67
N VAL A 105 7.20 -6.24 1.34
CA VAL A 105 7.30 -7.36 2.30
C VAL A 105 8.75 -7.80 2.42
N ASN A 106 9.52 -6.97 3.11
CA ASN A 106 10.95 -7.17 3.32
C ASN A 106 11.29 -7.14 4.82
N PRO A 107 10.96 -8.20 5.60
CA PRO A 107 11.26 -8.22 7.02
C PRO A 107 12.79 -8.16 7.26
N PRO A 108 13.25 -7.46 8.32
CA PRO A 108 14.67 -7.28 8.63
C PRO A 108 15.47 -8.59 8.72
N SER A 109 14.81 -9.67 9.14
CA SER A 109 15.42 -11.00 9.27
C SER A 109 15.92 -11.57 7.94
N LYS A 110 15.34 -11.16 6.81
CA LYS A 110 15.77 -11.63 5.48
C LYS A 110 17.10 -11.03 5.02
N LYS A 111 17.55 -9.91 5.61
CA LYS A 111 18.80 -9.20 5.26
C LYS A 111 18.95 -9.01 3.73
N LYS A 112 17.84 -8.67 3.06
CA LYS A 112 17.79 -8.43 1.61
C LYS A 112 17.31 -7.03 1.35
N TYR A 113 17.64 -6.54 0.18
CA TYR A 113 17.20 -5.25 -0.37
C TYR A 113 17.41 -4.08 0.59
N GLY A 114 17.91 -3.00 0.05
CA GLY A 114 18.02 -1.73 0.75
C GLY A 114 16.83 -0.82 0.47
N HIS A 115 16.99 0.41 0.90
CA HIS A 115 16.03 1.45 0.61
C HIS A 115 16.73 2.80 0.50
N PHE A 116 16.06 3.75 -0.11
CA PHE A 116 16.54 5.12 -0.29
C PHE A 116 15.66 6.09 0.46
N THR A 117 16.26 7.14 1.01
CA THR A 117 15.56 8.26 1.65
C THR A 117 16.18 9.57 1.23
N SER A 118 15.38 10.63 1.15
CA SER A 118 15.85 11.99 0.93
C SER A 118 15.03 12.98 1.77
N GLY A 119 15.64 14.08 2.13
CA GLY A 119 14.96 15.24 2.72
C GLY A 119 14.35 16.17 1.66
N GLU A 120 14.74 16.01 0.39
CA GLU A 120 14.27 16.86 -0.71
C GLU A 120 12.82 16.53 -1.08
N MET A 121 11.96 17.53 -0.93
CA MET A 121 10.55 17.43 -1.27
C MET A 121 10.14 18.65 -2.09
N GLY A 122 9.15 18.49 -2.99
CA GLY A 122 8.59 19.60 -3.75
C GLY A 122 9.36 19.97 -5.03
N GLN A 123 10.42 19.24 -5.38
CA GLN A 123 11.21 19.41 -6.62
C GLN A 123 10.95 18.29 -7.63
N GLY A 124 10.02 17.41 -7.33
CA GLY A 124 9.68 16.26 -8.16
C GLY A 124 10.54 15.03 -7.94
N PRO A 125 10.18 13.91 -8.59
CA PRO A 125 10.80 12.61 -8.32
C PRO A 125 12.25 12.51 -8.76
N ASP A 126 12.68 13.22 -9.80
CA ASP A 126 14.05 13.16 -10.31
C ASP A 126 15.01 13.82 -9.32
N ALA A 127 14.69 15.02 -8.85
CA ALA A 127 15.49 15.71 -7.82
C ALA A 127 15.52 14.92 -6.51
N TRP A 128 14.40 14.31 -6.14
CA TRP A 128 14.35 13.45 -4.97
C TRP A 128 15.29 12.23 -5.11
N GLU A 129 15.30 11.56 -6.28
CA GLU A 129 16.16 10.39 -6.53
C GLU A 129 17.64 10.79 -6.54
N GLU A 130 17.98 11.93 -7.15
CA GLU A 130 19.36 12.44 -7.22
C GLU A 130 19.93 12.72 -5.81
N ALA A 131 19.11 13.27 -4.92
CA ALA A 131 19.50 13.57 -3.55
C ALA A 131 19.34 12.38 -2.58
N ALA A 132 18.85 11.23 -3.04
CA ALA A 132 18.52 10.13 -2.17
C ALA A 132 19.75 9.36 -1.70
N GLU A 133 19.83 9.13 -0.39
CA GLU A 133 20.83 8.29 0.25
C GLU A 133 20.38 6.83 0.30
N PHE A 134 21.27 5.92 -0.04
CA PHE A 134 21.06 4.49 0.06
C PHE A 134 21.34 3.98 1.48
N HIS A 135 20.46 3.12 1.97
CA HIS A 135 20.58 2.42 3.23
C HIS A 135 20.43 0.91 3.02
N GLU A 136 21.34 0.13 3.56
CA GLU A 136 21.23 -1.34 3.51
C GLU A 136 20.10 -1.84 4.39
N GLY A 137 19.45 -2.91 3.92
CA GLY A 137 18.44 -3.64 4.68
C GLY A 137 17.04 -3.02 4.60
N SER A 138 16.15 -3.64 5.34
CA SER A 138 14.73 -3.33 5.33
C SER A 138 14.42 -1.88 5.73
N TRP A 139 13.42 -1.30 5.10
CA TRP A 139 12.84 0.00 5.48
C TRP A 139 11.96 -0.09 6.74
N TRP A 140 11.55 -1.27 7.19
CA TRP A 140 10.66 -1.48 8.33
C TRP A 140 11.15 -0.85 9.65
N PRO A 141 12.45 -0.90 10.01
CA PRO A 141 12.93 -0.22 11.21
C PRO A 141 12.73 1.31 11.19
N ARG A 142 12.79 1.93 10.00
CA ARG A 142 12.48 3.36 9.86
C ARG A 142 11.00 3.63 10.06
N TRP A 143 10.15 2.79 9.51
CA TRP A 143 8.71 2.86 9.73
C TRP A 143 8.35 2.68 11.21
N GLU A 144 8.93 1.69 11.87
CA GLU A 144 8.74 1.47 13.30
C GLU A 144 9.16 2.71 14.12
N ALA A 145 10.31 3.28 13.84
CA ALA A 145 10.79 4.50 14.50
C ALA A 145 9.87 5.71 14.25
N TRP A 146 9.34 5.83 13.02
CA TRP A 146 8.40 6.87 12.65
C TRP A 146 7.07 6.73 13.41
N LEU A 147 6.56 5.49 13.52
CA LEU A 147 5.35 5.19 14.29
C LEU A 147 5.54 5.43 15.78
N LYS A 148 6.64 4.98 16.37
CA LYS A 148 6.95 5.17 17.81
C LYS A 148 6.90 6.63 18.24
N LYS A 149 7.36 7.54 17.40
CA LYS A 149 7.31 8.99 17.70
C LYS A 149 5.89 9.56 17.73
N ARG A 150 4.92 8.85 17.16
CA ARG A 150 3.52 9.28 16.97
C ARG A 150 2.51 8.40 17.70
N SER A 151 2.97 7.31 18.27
CA SER A 151 2.17 6.41 19.12
C SER A 151 2.20 6.89 20.57
N GLY A 152 1.14 6.59 21.29
CA GLY A 152 1.11 6.78 22.74
C GLY A 152 1.96 5.75 23.49
N ALA A 153 1.76 5.69 24.81
CA ALA A 153 2.38 4.66 25.65
C ALA A 153 1.94 3.24 25.23
N GLN A 154 2.79 2.27 25.53
CA GLN A 154 2.42 0.87 25.35
C GLN A 154 1.26 0.52 26.30
N VAL A 155 0.29 -0.20 25.76
CA VAL A 155 -0.87 -0.74 26.49
C VAL A 155 -0.88 -2.26 26.37
N ALA A 156 -1.62 -2.92 27.24
CA ALA A 156 -1.81 -4.37 27.14
C ALA A 156 -2.37 -4.74 25.74
N ALA A 157 -1.88 -5.83 25.16
CA ALA A 157 -2.40 -6.34 23.90
C ALA A 157 -3.88 -6.72 24.09
N ARG A 158 -4.67 -6.45 23.06
CA ARG A 158 -6.07 -6.92 23.06
C ARG A 158 -6.09 -8.44 22.87
N VAL A 159 -6.95 -9.09 23.61
CA VAL A 159 -7.20 -10.54 23.48
C VAL A 159 -8.53 -10.71 22.75
N PRO A 160 -8.58 -11.51 21.67
CA PRO A 160 -9.85 -11.82 21.01
C PRO A 160 -10.87 -12.37 21.99
N GLY A 161 -12.11 -11.91 21.91
CA GLY A 161 -13.20 -12.33 22.80
C GLY A 161 -13.37 -11.54 24.11
N GLU A 162 -12.39 -10.73 24.54
CA GLU A 162 -12.46 -9.98 25.81
C GLU A 162 -13.37 -8.75 25.80
N SER A 163 -13.75 -8.24 24.66
CA SER A 163 -14.52 -6.96 24.53
C SER A 163 -16.01 -7.17 24.23
N GLY A 164 -16.58 -8.28 24.66
CA GLY A 164 -17.99 -8.60 24.38
C GLY A 164 -18.25 -9.10 22.97
N HIS A 165 -17.21 -9.40 22.22
CA HIS A 165 -17.28 -10.03 20.90
C HIS A 165 -16.87 -11.48 21.01
N GLU A 166 -17.82 -12.39 20.77
CA GLU A 166 -17.59 -13.82 20.82
C GLU A 166 -16.54 -14.26 19.79
N ILE A 167 -15.68 -15.20 20.16
CA ILE A 167 -14.78 -15.86 19.20
C ILE A 167 -15.64 -16.87 18.42
N LEU A 168 -15.79 -16.61 17.12
CA LEU A 168 -16.61 -17.46 16.24
C LEU A 168 -15.87 -18.71 15.73
N GLY A 169 -14.55 -18.70 15.75
CA GLY A 169 -13.70 -19.80 15.29
C GLY A 169 -12.23 -19.39 15.18
N ASP A 170 -11.39 -20.34 14.87
CA ASP A 170 -9.97 -20.11 14.66
C ASP A 170 -9.71 -19.44 13.29
N ALA A 171 -8.64 -18.64 13.21
CA ALA A 171 -8.19 -18.09 11.94
C ALA A 171 -7.65 -19.21 11.02
N PRO A 172 -7.87 -19.14 9.70
CA PRO A 172 -8.45 -18.05 8.91
C PRO A 172 -9.97 -18.06 8.81
N GLY A 173 -10.67 -18.89 9.57
CA GLY A 173 -12.12 -19.07 9.47
C GLY A 173 -12.52 -19.97 8.30
N THR A 174 -13.81 -19.94 7.94
CA THR A 174 -14.39 -20.83 6.92
C THR A 174 -14.72 -20.12 5.61
N TYR A 175 -14.62 -18.81 5.54
CA TYR A 175 -14.99 -18.02 4.36
C TYR A 175 -14.25 -18.50 3.08
N VAL A 176 -12.98 -18.84 3.20
CA VAL A 176 -12.16 -19.34 2.09
C VAL A 176 -12.65 -20.67 1.52
N LEU A 177 -13.48 -21.40 2.26
CA LEU A 177 -14.07 -22.68 1.84
C LEU A 177 -15.43 -22.51 1.15
N GLU A 178 -16.00 -21.32 1.20
CA GLU A 178 -17.24 -21.02 0.49
C GLU A 178 -16.92 -20.95 -0.99
N GLY A 179 -17.41 -21.95 -1.74
CA GLY A 179 -17.23 -21.97 -3.19
C GLY A 179 -17.85 -20.75 -3.83
N SER A 180 -17.18 -20.15 -4.81
CA SER A 180 -17.79 -19.15 -5.67
C SER A 180 -19.00 -19.79 -6.36
N THR A 181 -20.21 -19.47 -5.94
CA THR A 181 -21.40 -19.74 -6.72
C THR A 181 -21.34 -18.86 -7.95
N SER A 182 -20.81 -19.45 -9.03
CA SER A 182 -20.81 -18.89 -10.39
C SER A 182 -22.24 -18.80 -10.93
#